data_f421f4ed112794f41eb0ae4c734c605d
#
_entry.id   f421f4ed112794f41eb0ae4c734c605d
#
_cell.length_a   1.000
_cell.length_b   1.000
_cell.length_c   1.000
_cell.angle_alpha   90.00
_cell.angle_beta   90.00
_cell.angle_gamma   90.00
#
_symmetry.space_group_name_H-M   'P 1'
#
loop_
_entity.id
_entity.type
_entity.pdbx_description
1 polymer ?
#
loop_
_entity_poly.entity_id
_entity_poly.type
_entity_poly.pdbx_seq_one_letter_code
_entity_poly.pdbx_strand_id
1 'polypeptide(L)'
;MTFNNTDLYCQILGSIMKDPSVLGSLPMPIAIDDFSTENAIARIIFFSLSNLIDDGTVTINAVTIEAYLQGYPSFLQTYNRNNGRQFVMMCLDKGQPENFMAFYGRLKKISLLRDLREHGYDISPYDFESASPGSRQEFEC
;
A
#
# COMPACT_ATOMS: atom_id res chain seq x y z
N MET A 1 14.52 -11.73 6.54
CA MET A 1 13.81 -10.43 6.54
C MET A 1 12.81 -10.41 5.41
N THR A 2 11.61 -9.99 5.69
CA THR A 2 10.58 -9.88 4.67
C THR A 2 10.24 -8.40 4.44
N PHE A 3 9.86 -8.09 3.19
CA PHE A 3 9.40 -6.75 2.83
C PHE A 3 7.88 -6.71 2.62
N ASN A 4 7.19 -7.79 2.92
CA ASN A 4 5.75 -7.88 2.84
C ASN A 4 5.16 -7.43 4.17
N ASN A 5 4.71 -6.16 4.23
CA ASN A 5 4.18 -5.57 5.45
C ASN A 5 2.68 -5.33 5.29
N THR A 6 1.91 -6.39 5.53
CA THR A 6 0.47 -6.37 5.29
C THR A 6 -0.27 -5.34 6.14
N ASP A 7 0.09 -5.21 7.42
CA ASP A 7 -0.58 -4.22 8.28
C ASP A 7 -0.38 -2.80 7.78
N LEU A 8 0.85 -2.46 7.40
CA LEU A 8 1.12 -1.13 6.85
C LEU A 8 0.34 -0.89 5.57
N TYR A 9 0.28 -1.90 4.69
CA TYR A 9 -0.48 -1.78 3.45
C TYR A 9 -1.96 -1.55 3.73
N CYS A 10 -2.52 -2.26 4.71
CA CYS A 10 -3.91 -2.05 5.10
C CYS A 10 -4.13 -0.64 5.64
N GLN A 11 -3.22 -0.14 6.45
CA GLN A 11 -3.30 1.22 6.98
C GLN A 11 -3.30 2.26 5.86
N ILE A 12 -2.44 2.08 4.88
CA ILE A 12 -2.33 3.01 3.75
C ILE A 12 -3.56 2.92 2.86
N LEU A 13 -3.92 1.73 2.44
CA LEU A 13 -5.04 1.54 1.52
C LEU A 13 -6.36 1.96 2.16
N GLY A 14 -6.56 1.62 3.44
CA GLY A 14 -7.76 2.03 4.17
C GLY A 14 -7.84 3.53 4.36
N SER A 15 -6.72 4.18 4.61
CA SER A 15 -6.69 5.63 4.74
C SER A 15 -7.08 6.31 3.43
N ILE A 16 -6.59 5.80 2.29
CA ILE A 16 -6.97 6.30 0.98
C ILE A 16 -8.46 6.12 0.73
N MET A 17 -9.01 4.95 1.10
CA MET A 17 -10.43 4.70 0.93
C MET A 17 -11.29 5.66 1.75
N LYS A 18 -10.87 5.97 2.97
CA LYS A 18 -11.60 6.86 3.86
C LYS A 18 -11.48 8.32 3.45
N ASP A 19 -10.33 8.70 2.91
CA ASP A 19 -10.08 10.08 2.50
C ASP A 19 -9.13 10.10 1.31
N PRO A 20 -9.65 9.99 0.08
CA PRO A 20 -8.80 9.99 -1.12
C PRO A 20 -7.92 11.22 -1.27
N SER A 21 -8.29 12.33 -0.62
CA SER A 21 -7.51 13.57 -0.73
C SER A 21 -6.11 13.45 -0.14
N VAL A 22 -5.84 12.41 0.66
CA VAL A 22 -4.48 12.20 1.22
C VAL A 22 -3.44 12.01 0.12
N LEU A 23 -3.85 11.61 -1.08
CA LEU A 23 -2.93 11.43 -2.20
C LEU A 23 -2.54 12.76 -2.87
N GLY A 24 -3.25 13.84 -2.57
CA GLY A 24 -3.14 15.08 -3.33
C GLY A 24 -1.91 15.92 -3.09
N SER A 25 -1.19 15.71 -1.99
CA SER A 25 -0.06 16.58 -1.63
C SER A 25 1.20 15.79 -1.28
N LEU A 26 1.37 14.62 -1.87
CA LEU A 26 2.54 13.80 -1.60
C LEU A 26 3.76 14.31 -2.37
N PRO A 27 4.96 14.33 -1.73
CA PRO A 27 6.19 14.70 -2.43
C PRO A 27 6.49 13.82 -3.63
N MET A 28 6.20 12.52 -3.50
CA MET A 28 6.33 11.55 -4.58
C MET A 28 5.09 10.68 -4.60
N PRO A 29 4.52 10.39 -5.79
CA PRO A 29 3.34 9.52 -5.86
C PRO A 29 3.65 8.15 -5.31
N ILE A 30 2.62 7.51 -4.74
CA ILE A 30 2.70 6.09 -4.44
C ILE A 30 2.56 5.34 -5.75
N ALA A 31 3.41 4.34 -5.97
CA ALA A 31 3.38 3.50 -7.15
C ALA A 31 3.05 2.06 -6.76
N ILE A 32 2.60 1.27 -7.73
CA ILE A 32 2.32 -0.15 -7.49
C ILE A 32 3.56 -0.86 -6.93
N ASP A 33 4.74 -0.49 -7.41
CA ASP A 33 5.99 -1.12 -6.97
C ASP A 33 6.36 -0.79 -5.53
N ASP A 34 5.68 0.15 -4.89
CA ASP A 34 5.87 0.39 -3.46
C ASP A 34 5.29 -0.75 -2.63
N PHE A 35 4.39 -1.55 -3.21
CA PHE A 35 3.83 -2.73 -2.56
C PHE A 35 4.57 -3.97 -3.05
N SER A 36 4.92 -4.86 -2.12
CA SER A 36 5.67 -6.07 -2.45
C SER A 36 4.96 -6.92 -3.52
N THR A 37 5.74 -7.47 -4.45
CA THR A 37 5.21 -8.40 -5.45
C THR A 37 4.61 -9.65 -4.79
N GLU A 38 5.03 -9.96 -3.57
CA GLU A 38 4.47 -11.09 -2.83
C GLU A 38 3.07 -10.83 -2.30
N ASN A 39 2.61 -9.57 -2.34
CA ASN A 39 1.29 -9.20 -1.87
C ASN A 39 0.45 -8.70 -3.06
N ALA A 40 0.04 -9.63 -3.90
CA ALA A 40 -0.72 -9.31 -5.11
C ALA A 40 -2.03 -8.60 -4.79
N ILE A 41 -2.69 -8.96 -3.67
CA ILE A 41 -3.97 -8.35 -3.32
C ILE A 41 -3.79 -6.85 -3.02
N ALA A 42 -2.74 -6.47 -2.29
CA ALA A 42 -2.48 -5.06 -2.01
C ALA A 42 -2.25 -4.28 -3.31
N ARG A 43 -1.52 -4.86 -4.25
CA ARG A 43 -1.26 -4.22 -5.54
C ARG A 43 -2.55 -4.03 -6.34
N ILE A 44 -3.41 -5.03 -6.36
CA ILE A 44 -4.69 -4.96 -7.07
C ILE A 44 -5.60 -3.90 -6.45
N ILE A 45 -5.66 -3.85 -5.13
CA ILE A 45 -6.46 -2.85 -4.43
C ILE A 45 -5.92 -1.45 -4.75
N PHE A 46 -4.62 -1.24 -4.68
CA PHE A 46 -4.05 0.07 -4.99
C PHE A 46 -4.33 0.46 -6.45
N PHE A 47 -4.18 -0.45 -7.40
CA PHE A 47 -4.52 -0.21 -8.80
C PHE A 47 -5.97 0.25 -8.94
N SER A 48 -6.89 -0.45 -8.26
CA SER A 48 -8.31 -0.11 -8.30
C SER A 48 -8.56 1.28 -7.71
N LEU A 49 -7.96 1.57 -6.55
CA LEU A 49 -8.13 2.87 -5.88
C LEU A 49 -7.64 4.02 -6.75
N SER A 50 -6.46 3.87 -7.33
CA SER A 50 -5.88 4.92 -8.18
C SER A 50 -6.81 5.27 -9.34
N ASN A 51 -7.34 4.25 -10.01
CA ASN A 51 -8.19 4.48 -11.17
C ASN A 51 -9.58 4.98 -10.79
N LEU A 52 -10.14 4.48 -9.68
CA LEU A 52 -11.43 4.97 -9.21
C LEU A 52 -11.35 6.44 -8.79
N ILE A 53 -10.29 6.82 -8.12
CA ILE A 53 -10.09 8.22 -7.71
C ILE A 53 -9.93 9.10 -8.95
N ASP A 54 -9.15 8.64 -9.92
CA ASP A 54 -8.92 9.40 -11.15
C ASP A 54 -10.21 9.62 -11.94
N ASP A 55 -11.17 8.68 -11.87
CA ASP A 55 -12.44 8.84 -12.60
C ASP A 55 -13.50 9.57 -11.76
N GLY A 56 -13.15 10.06 -10.57
CA GLY A 56 -14.04 10.88 -9.77
C GLY A 56 -14.90 10.13 -8.77
N THR A 57 -14.65 8.85 -8.55
CA THR A 57 -15.41 8.07 -7.58
C THR A 57 -15.14 8.59 -6.17
N VAL A 58 -16.17 8.91 -5.41
CA VAL A 58 -16.02 9.49 -4.07
C VAL A 58 -16.27 8.49 -2.94
N THR A 59 -17.07 7.47 -3.17
CA THR A 59 -17.33 6.44 -2.15
C THR A 59 -16.65 5.15 -2.59
N ILE A 60 -15.65 4.72 -1.82
CA ILE A 60 -14.86 3.54 -2.17
C ILE A 60 -14.97 2.51 -1.05
N ASN A 61 -15.45 1.33 -1.41
CA ASN A 61 -15.59 0.21 -0.50
C ASN A 61 -15.45 -1.10 -1.31
N ALA A 62 -15.68 -2.24 -0.67
CA ALA A 62 -15.54 -3.52 -1.35
C ALA A 62 -16.43 -3.63 -2.59
N VAL A 63 -17.66 -3.13 -2.48
CA VAL A 63 -18.60 -3.21 -3.61
C VAL A 63 -18.10 -2.39 -4.80
N THR A 64 -17.60 -1.19 -4.54
CA THR A 64 -17.07 -0.31 -5.59
C THR A 64 -15.86 -0.95 -6.28
N ILE A 65 -14.96 -1.52 -5.48
CA ILE A 65 -13.75 -2.15 -6.00
C ILE A 65 -14.13 -3.38 -6.83
N GLU A 66 -15.05 -4.20 -6.33
CA GLU A 66 -15.46 -5.41 -7.04
C GLU A 66 -16.14 -5.08 -8.36
N ALA A 67 -16.96 -4.03 -8.37
CA ALA A 67 -17.60 -3.58 -9.60
C ALA A 67 -16.56 -3.11 -10.62
N TYR A 68 -15.53 -2.39 -10.15
CA TYR A 68 -14.45 -1.95 -11.02
C TYR A 68 -13.69 -3.14 -11.62
N LEU A 69 -13.41 -4.15 -10.80
CA LEU A 69 -12.63 -5.31 -11.22
C LEU A 69 -13.38 -6.22 -12.19
N GLN A 70 -14.70 -6.03 -12.37
CA GLN A 70 -15.44 -6.77 -13.41
C GLN A 70 -14.84 -6.56 -14.79
N GLY A 71 -14.21 -5.43 -15.04
CA GLY A 71 -13.51 -5.16 -16.28
C GLY A 71 -12.12 -5.77 -16.40
N TYR A 72 -11.64 -6.42 -15.33
CA TYR A 72 -10.30 -7.00 -15.28
C TYR A 72 -10.36 -8.42 -14.70
N PRO A 73 -10.83 -9.39 -15.51
CA PRO A 73 -11.15 -10.74 -15.00
C PRO A 73 -10.01 -11.44 -14.27
N SER A 74 -8.76 -11.29 -14.73
CA SER A 74 -7.64 -11.94 -14.06
C SER A 74 -7.35 -11.31 -12.70
N PHE A 75 -7.51 -10.00 -12.57
CA PHE A 75 -7.35 -9.33 -11.28
C PHE A 75 -8.50 -9.71 -10.34
N LEU A 76 -9.72 -9.79 -10.85
CA LEU A 76 -10.87 -10.20 -10.05
C LEU A 76 -10.67 -11.62 -9.53
N GLN A 77 -10.14 -12.51 -10.35
CA GLN A 77 -9.85 -13.87 -9.94
C GLN A 77 -8.85 -13.91 -8.79
N THR A 78 -7.76 -13.14 -8.89
CA THR A 78 -6.77 -13.04 -7.82
C THR A 78 -7.39 -12.43 -6.56
N TYR A 79 -8.20 -11.40 -6.72
CA TYR A 79 -8.93 -10.77 -5.63
C TYR A 79 -9.78 -11.80 -4.88
N ASN A 80 -10.58 -12.57 -5.61
CA ASN A 80 -11.44 -13.57 -4.98
C ASN A 80 -10.64 -14.70 -4.32
N ARG A 81 -9.56 -15.11 -4.97
CA ARG A 81 -8.71 -16.20 -4.45
C ARG A 81 -8.02 -15.81 -3.14
N ASN A 82 -7.76 -14.53 -2.95
CA ASN A 82 -7.07 -14.02 -1.77
C ASN A 82 -8.02 -13.41 -0.75
N ASN A 83 -9.31 -13.75 -0.79
CA ASN A 83 -10.31 -13.20 0.13
C ASN A 83 -10.32 -11.67 0.11
N GLY A 84 -10.40 -11.11 -1.10
CA GLY A 84 -10.26 -9.67 -1.30
C GLY A 84 -11.25 -8.84 -0.52
N ARG A 85 -12.50 -9.29 -0.40
CA ARG A 85 -13.50 -8.54 0.37
C ARG A 85 -13.10 -8.40 1.84
N GLN A 86 -12.61 -9.48 2.44
CA GLN A 86 -12.13 -9.45 3.83
C GLN A 86 -10.91 -8.55 3.96
N PHE A 87 -10.02 -8.58 2.96
CA PHE A 87 -8.85 -7.72 2.96
C PHE A 87 -9.25 -6.24 2.92
N VAL A 88 -10.21 -5.89 2.05
CA VAL A 88 -10.71 -4.50 1.96
C VAL A 88 -11.33 -4.07 3.29
N MET A 89 -12.11 -4.95 3.91
CA MET A 89 -12.72 -4.63 5.21
C MET A 89 -11.66 -4.43 6.28
N MET A 90 -10.61 -5.24 6.27
CA MET A 90 -9.48 -5.07 7.19
C MET A 90 -8.78 -3.74 6.95
N CYS A 91 -8.59 -3.35 5.69
CA CYS A 91 -8.02 -2.07 5.35
C CYS A 91 -8.85 -0.91 5.90
N LEU A 92 -10.17 -0.97 5.71
CA LEU A 92 -11.06 0.05 6.24
C LEU A 92 -11.00 0.13 7.75
N ASP A 93 -10.88 -1.02 8.41
CA ASP A 93 -10.76 -1.05 9.87
C ASP A 93 -9.47 -0.42 10.36
N LYS A 94 -8.37 -0.62 9.64
CA LYS A 94 -7.05 -0.14 10.06
C LYS A 94 -6.68 1.23 9.52
N GLY A 95 -7.43 1.76 8.55
CA GLY A 95 -7.13 3.04 7.94
C GLY A 95 -7.31 4.19 8.91
N GLN A 96 -6.37 5.12 8.91
CA GLN A 96 -6.38 6.32 9.75
C GLN A 96 -5.82 7.49 8.92
N PRO A 97 -6.68 8.20 8.17
CA PRO A 97 -6.19 9.27 7.30
C PRO A 97 -5.37 10.32 8.03
N GLU A 98 -5.67 10.59 9.30
CA GLU A 98 -4.93 11.56 10.11
C GLU A 98 -3.47 11.15 10.32
N ASN A 99 -3.15 9.87 10.17
CA ASN A 99 -1.79 9.35 10.33
C ASN A 99 -1.16 8.98 8.98
N PHE A 100 -1.78 9.37 7.87
CA PHE A 100 -1.35 8.92 6.55
C PHE A 100 0.11 9.25 6.25
N MET A 101 0.57 10.44 6.60
CA MET A 101 1.95 10.82 6.28
C MET A 101 2.98 9.96 6.99
N ALA A 102 2.67 9.49 8.21
CA ALA A 102 3.54 8.54 8.90
C ALA A 102 3.58 7.19 8.18
N PHE A 103 2.43 6.70 7.75
CA PHE A 103 2.34 5.45 6.98
C PHE A 103 3.07 5.57 5.66
N TYR A 104 2.88 6.70 4.97
CA TYR A 104 3.52 6.98 3.69
C TYR A 104 5.04 6.96 3.82
N GLY A 105 5.57 7.61 4.85
CA GLY A 105 7.01 7.62 5.09
C GLY A 105 7.57 6.23 5.30
N ARG A 106 6.87 5.38 6.05
CA ARG A 106 7.29 3.99 6.27
C ARG A 106 7.24 3.19 4.97
N LEU A 107 6.19 3.38 4.17
CA LEU A 107 6.05 2.69 2.89
C LEU A 107 7.22 3.02 1.97
N LYS A 108 7.54 4.31 1.83
CA LYS A 108 8.62 4.73 0.94
C LYS A 108 9.99 4.24 1.44
N LYS A 109 10.21 4.22 2.75
CA LYS A 109 11.44 3.68 3.31
C LYS A 109 11.59 2.20 3.00
N ILE A 110 10.53 1.42 3.25
CA ILE A 110 10.56 -0.02 3.00
C ILE A 110 10.75 -0.29 1.50
N SER A 111 10.06 0.46 0.66
CA SER A 111 10.17 0.33 -0.79
C SER A 111 11.59 0.58 -1.26
N LEU A 112 12.23 1.63 -0.77
CA LEU A 112 13.60 1.97 -1.12
C LEU A 112 14.59 0.90 -0.67
N LEU A 113 14.44 0.41 0.56
CA LEU A 113 15.36 -0.61 1.08
C LEU A 113 15.21 -1.93 0.32
N ARG A 114 13.98 -2.29 -0.06
CA ARG A 114 13.75 -3.47 -0.89
C ARG A 114 14.43 -3.31 -2.25
N ASP A 115 14.32 -2.14 -2.86
CA ASP A 115 14.93 -1.85 -4.14
C ASP A 115 16.45 -1.95 -4.08
N LEU A 116 17.05 -1.40 -3.02
CA LEU A 116 18.49 -1.49 -2.80
C LEU A 116 18.94 -2.96 -2.65
N ARG A 117 18.17 -3.75 -1.90
CA ARG A 117 18.49 -5.17 -1.74
C ARG A 117 18.43 -5.90 -3.07
N GLU A 118 17.43 -5.62 -3.89
CA GLU A 118 17.28 -6.26 -5.19
C GLU A 118 18.43 -5.91 -6.14
N HIS A 119 19.11 -4.79 -5.89
CA HIS A 119 20.29 -4.37 -6.65
C HIS A 119 21.60 -4.78 -5.99
N GLY A 120 21.55 -5.67 -5.00
CA GLY A 120 22.75 -6.27 -4.42
C GLY A 120 23.34 -5.57 -3.20
N TYR A 121 22.69 -4.52 -2.70
CA TYR A 121 23.17 -3.84 -1.50
C TYR A 121 22.82 -4.62 -0.25
N ASP A 122 23.73 -4.61 0.72
CA ASP A 122 23.49 -5.24 2.02
C ASP A 122 22.70 -4.30 2.90
N ILE A 123 21.46 -4.65 3.19
CA ILE A 123 20.56 -3.85 4.02
C ILE A 123 20.32 -4.46 5.39
N SER A 124 21.06 -5.53 5.72
CA SER A 124 20.84 -6.21 7.01
C SER A 124 20.96 -5.30 8.23
N PRO A 125 21.79 -4.23 8.22
CA PRO A 125 21.80 -3.30 9.35
C PRO A 125 20.50 -2.51 9.53
N TYR A 126 19.62 -2.52 8.53
CA TYR A 126 18.36 -1.76 8.54
C TYR A 126 17.20 -2.73 8.71
N ASP A 127 16.97 -3.19 9.94
CA ASP A 127 15.91 -4.14 10.23
C ASP A 127 14.54 -3.47 10.08
N PHE A 128 13.78 -3.92 9.09
CA PHE A 128 12.48 -3.33 8.80
C PHE A 128 11.45 -3.56 9.90
N GLU A 129 11.51 -4.71 10.55
CA GLU A 129 10.50 -5.08 11.54
C GLU A 129 10.63 -4.23 12.80
N SER A 130 11.84 -3.77 13.08
CA SER A 130 12.08 -2.89 14.20
C SER A 130 12.31 -1.45 13.78
N ALA A 131 12.15 -1.13 12.48
CA ALA A 131 12.37 0.21 11.99
C ALA A 131 11.38 1.19 12.63
N SER A 132 11.91 2.27 13.15
CA SER A 132 11.13 3.33 13.75
C SER A 132 11.53 4.67 13.11
N PRO A 133 10.79 5.75 13.37
CA PRO A 133 11.18 7.06 12.85
C PRO A 133 12.61 7.45 13.18
N GLY A 134 13.13 7.01 14.32
CA GLY A 134 14.51 7.32 14.72
C GLY A 134 15.55 6.63 13.87
N SER A 135 15.23 5.49 13.28
CA SER A 135 16.19 4.72 12.47
C SER A 135 16.50 5.38 11.14
N ARG A 136 15.78 6.42 10.75
CA ARG A 136 16.04 7.13 9.51
C ARG A 136 17.45 7.70 9.44
N GLN A 137 18.00 8.10 10.58
CA GLN A 137 19.34 8.67 10.61
C GLN A 137 20.39 7.67 10.15
N GLU A 138 20.22 6.42 10.50
CA GLU A 138 21.12 5.36 10.06
C GLU A 138 21.05 5.18 8.55
N PHE A 139 19.86 5.31 8.01
CA PHE A 139 19.64 5.13 6.60
C PHE A 139 20.22 6.29 5.77
N GLU A 140 20.20 7.49 6.30
CA GLU A 140 20.66 8.68 5.61
C GLU A 140 22.18 8.84 5.62
N CYS A 141 22.87 8.06 6.42
CA CYS A 141 24.34 8.03 6.40
C CYS A 141 24.85 7.25 5.22
#